data_018178a051faa222fd34a125d0fdae86
#
_entry.id   018178a051faa222fd34a125d0fdae86
#
_cell.length_a   1.000
_cell.length_b   1.000
_cell.length_c   1.000
_cell.angle_alpha   90.00
_cell.angle_beta   90.00
_cell.angle_gamma   90.00
#
_symmetry.space_group_name_H-M   'P 1'
#
loop_
_entity.id
_entity.type
_entity.pdbx_description
1 polymer ?
#
loop_
_entity_poly.entity_id
_entity_poly.type
_entity_poly.pdbx_seq_one_letter_code
_entity_poly.pdbx_strand_id
1 'polypeptide(L)'
;MSDMSDAPKLAAESQNEAGLARNMRLLADIPVRMSVEVGATQLRLADIMNLGEGSVVQLDRQADDLLDIMVNGTLVARGEVVTVNGRYGVRVAEIAATQAGLMGIERRS
;
A
#
# COMPACT_ATOMS: atom_id res chain seq x y z
N MET A 1 7.01 8.19 48.21
CA MET A 1 7.39 7.14 47.33
C MET A 1 6.25 6.66 46.49
N SER A 2 5.09 6.47 47.10
CA SER A 2 3.96 6.08 46.27
C SER A 2 3.63 7.12 45.26
N ASP A 3 3.92 8.40 45.57
CA ASP A 3 3.69 9.43 44.60
C ASP A 3 4.53 9.24 43.39
N MET A 4 5.74 8.73 43.56
CA MET A 4 6.61 8.53 42.43
C MET A 4 6.10 7.43 41.52
N SER A 5 5.44 6.43 42.08
CA SER A 5 4.90 5.40 41.24
C SER A 5 3.68 5.88 40.48
N ASP A 6 2.88 6.78 41.09
CA ASP A 6 1.71 7.28 40.42
C ASP A 6 2.09 8.35 39.39
N ALA A 7 2.97 9.26 39.76
CA ALA A 7 3.35 10.33 38.87
C ALA A 7 4.02 9.80 37.60
N PRO A 8 4.97 8.87 37.69
CA PRO A 8 5.54 8.33 36.49
C PRO A 8 4.54 7.63 35.60
N LYS A 9 3.57 6.96 36.23
CA LYS A 9 2.58 6.26 35.45
C LYS A 9 1.72 7.22 34.64
N LEU A 10 1.29 8.30 35.26
CA LEU A 10 0.49 9.27 34.56
C LEU A 10 1.32 9.95 33.47
N ALA A 11 2.56 10.26 33.78
CA ALA A 11 3.42 10.87 32.78
C ALA A 11 3.65 9.94 31.61
N ALA A 12 3.77 8.64 31.88
CA ALA A 12 3.98 7.68 30.83
C ALA A 12 2.76 7.60 29.92
N GLU A 13 1.56 7.67 30.48
CA GLU A 13 0.37 7.64 29.65
C GLU A 13 0.28 8.89 28.79
N SER A 14 0.55 10.04 29.35
CA SER A 14 0.55 11.26 28.55
C SER A 14 1.63 11.20 27.48
N GLN A 15 2.81 10.73 27.85
CA GLN A 15 3.89 10.63 26.89
C GLN A 15 3.59 9.63 25.81
N ASN A 16 2.86 8.55 26.15
CA ASN A 16 2.50 7.58 25.14
C ASN A 16 1.56 8.17 24.11
N GLU A 17 0.60 8.97 24.55
CA GLU A 17 -0.29 9.62 23.60
C GLU A 17 0.46 10.63 22.74
N ALA A 18 1.29 11.45 23.38
CA ALA A 18 2.06 12.41 22.63
C ALA A 18 3.09 11.72 21.75
N GLY A 19 3.68 10.65 22.25
CA GLY A 19 4.64 9.89 21.47
C GLY A 19 4.00 9.21 20.29
N LEU A 20 2.79 8.67 20.48
CA LEU A 20 2.09 8.04 19.38
C LEU A 20 1.76 9.06 18.29
N ALA A 21 1.26 10.24 18.67
CA ALA A 21 0.94 11.26 17.70
C ALA A 21 2.20 11.71 16.96
N ARG A 22 3.31 11.86 17.68
CA ARG A 22 4.55 12.26 17.06
C ARG A 22 5.05 11.17 16.12
N ASN A 23 4.97 9.90 16.57
CA ASN A 23 5.41 8.80 15.73
C ASN A 23 4.56 8.68 14.48
N MET A 24 3.27 8.94 14.57
CA MET A 24 2.43 8.89 13.40
C MET A 24 2.78 10.00 12.42
N ARG A 25 3.12 11.18 12.92
CA ARG A 25 3.56 12.24 12.03
C ARG A 25 4.89 11.90 11.37
N LEU A 26 5.81 11.28 12.11
CA LEU A 26 7.06 10.84 11.53
C LEU A 26 6.83 9.73 10.52
N LEU A 27 5.94 8.79 10.83
CA LEU A 27 5.63 7.72 9.90
C LEU A 27 4.99 8.25 8.63
N ALA A 28 4.23 9.32 8.76
CA ALA A 28 3.58 9.91 7.60
C ALA A 28 4.58 10.47 6.61
N ASP A 29 5.79 10.80 7.06
CA ASP A 29 6.82 11.32 6.19
C ASP A 29 7.73 10.26 5.62
N ILE A 30 7.58 9.01 6.02
CA ILE A 30 8.40 7.94 5.50
C ILE A 30 7.91 7.57 4.10
N PRO A 31 8.79 7.58 3.11
CA PRO A 31 8.37 7.18 1.78
C PRO A 31 8.09 5.70 1.73
N VAL A 32 7.01 5.33 1.09
CA VAL A 32 6.68 3.93 0.86
C VAL A 32 6.49 3.73 -0.63
N ARG A 33 6.59 2.48 -1.06
CA ARG A 33 6.49 2.17 -2.47
C ARG A 33 5.07 1.77 -2.81
N MET A 34 4.52 2.46 -3.78
CA MET A 34 3.23 2.10 -4.33
C MET A 34 3.47 1.44 -5.68
N SER A 35 2.76 0.37 -5.95
CA SER A 35 2.82 -0.28 -7.25
C SER A 35 1.40 -0.46 -7.78
N VAL A 36 1.29 -0.52 -9.09
CA VAL A 36 0.02 -0.75 -9.76
C VAL A 36 0.18 -2.03 -10.55
N GLU A 37 -0.60 -3.04 -10.21
CA GLU A 37 -0.50 -4.33 -10.85
C GLU A 37 -1.50 -4.41 -11.99
N VAL A 38 -0.97 -4.68 -13.17
CA VAL A 38 -1.79 -4.73 -14.37
C VAL A 38 -2.45 -6.08 -14.54
N GLY A 39 -1.82 -7.13 -14.05
CA GLY A 39 -2.38 -8.47 -14.19
C GLY A 39 -1.28 -9.50 -14.19
N ALA A 40 -1.68 -10.75 -14.40
CA ALA A 40 -0.75 -11.86 -14.37
C ALA A 40 -1.20 -12.91 -15.36
N THR A 41 -0.32 -13.84 -15.65
CA THR A 41 -0.68 -14.97 -16.48
C THR A 41 0.29 -16.11 -16.18
N GLN A 42 -0.07 -17.28 -16.62
CA GLN A 42 0.79 -18.45 -16.48
C GLN A 42 1.18 -18.91 -17.87
N LEU A 43 2.47 -19.14 -18.06
CA LEU A 43 2.99 -19.62 -19.33
C LEU A 43 3.83 -20.85 -19.06
N ARG A 44 3.87 -21.74 -20.04
CA ARG A 44 4.81 -22.85 -19.98
C ARG A 44 6.21 -22.31 -20.20
N LEU A 45 7.19 -22.99 -19.61
CA LEU A 45 8.57 -22.55 -19.80
C LEU A 45 8.94 -22.50 -21.28
N ALA A 46 8.43 -23.44 -22.06
CA ALA A 46 8.71 -23.44 -23.51
C ALA A 46 8.21 -22.17 -24.17
N ASP A 47 7.06 -21.67 -23.74
CA ASP A 47 6.52 -20.43 -24.30
C ASP A 47 7.38 -19.24 -23.91
N ILE A 48 7.86 -19.24 -22.66
CA ILE A 48 8.72 -18.14 -22.22
C ILE A 48 10.02 -18.12 -23.01
N MET A 49 10.57 -19.28 -23.28
CA MET A 49 11.83 -19.38 -24.01
C MET A 49 11.70 -18.90 -25.45
N ASN A 50 10.48 -18.90 -25.99
CA ASN A 50 10.24 -18.45 -27.34
C ASN A 50 9.82 -16.98 -27.44
N LEU A 51 9.82 -16.25 -26.32
CA LEU A 51 9.46 -14.84 -26.38
C LEU A 51 10.55 -14.04 -27.07
N GLY A 52 10.13 -13.07 -27.84
CA GLY A 52 11.05 -12.18 -28.52
C GLY A 52 10.37 -10.85 -28.78
N GLU A 53 11.08 -9.99 -29.48
CA GLU A 53 10.50 -8.70 -29.80
C GLU A 53 9.23 -8.88 -30.61
N GLY A 54 8.19 -8.16 -30.22
CA GLY A 54 6.91 -8.26 -30.90
C GLY A 54 5.99 -9.34 -30.35
N SER A 55 6.49 -10.18 -29.45
CA SER A 55 5.63 -11.18 -28.82
C SER A 55 4.58 -10.51 -27.97
N VAL A 56 3.40 -11.10 -27.89
CA VAL A 56 2.30 -10.57 -27.12
C VAL A 56 1.91 -11.61 -26.08
N VAL A 57 1.84 -11.17 -24.83
CA VAL A 57 1.43 -12.02 -23.73
C VAL A 57 0.13 -11.48 -23.19
N GLN A 58 -0.89 -12.32 -23.17
CA GLN A 58 -2.20 -11.90 -22.68
C GLN A 58 -2.25 -12.08 -21.18
N LEU A 59 -2.76 -11.09 -20.49
CA LEU A 59 -2.88 -11.12 -19.04
C LEU A 59 -4.30 -11.49 -18.65
N ASP A 60 -4.49 -11.75 -17.36
CA ASP A 60 -5.77 -12.23 -16.84
C ASP A 60 -6.78 -11.13 -16.58
N ARG A 61 -6.46 -9.89 -16.93
CA ARG A 61 -7.35 -8.76 -16.73
C ARG A 61 -7.87 -8.27 -18.06
N GLN A 62 -9.10 -7.79 -18.04
CA GLN A 62 -9.67 -7.17 -19.22
C GLN A 62 -9.23 -5.71 -19.27
N ALA A 63 -9.28 -5.14 -20.46
CA ALA A 63 -8.73 -3.80 -20.67
C ALA A 63 -9.44 -2.73 -19.82
N ASP A 64 -10.72 -2.96 -19.51
CA ASP A 64 -11.48 -1.98 -18.74
C ASP A 64 -11.58 -2.34 -17.26
N ASP A 65 -10.88 -3.36 -16.81
CA ASP A 65 -10.87 -3.70 -15.40
C ASP A 65 -10.05 -2.68 -14.63
N LEU A 66 -10.46 -2.45 -13.38
CA LEU A 66 -9.65 -1.61 -12.51
C LEU A 66 -8.40 -2.37 -12.12
N LEU A 67 -7.31 -1.64 -11.94
CA LEU A 67 -6.03 -2.22 -11.58
C LEU A 67 -5.83 -2.14 -10.08
N ASP A 68 -5.09 -3.09 -9.55
CA ASP A 68 -4.81 -3.13 -8.13
C ASP A 68 -3.69 -2.17 -7.78
N ILE A 69 -3.92 -1.34 -6.78
CA ILE A 69 -2.92 -0.41 -6.26
C ILE A 69 -2.44 -0.99 -4.94
N MET A 70 -1.16 -1.28 -4.88
CA MET A 70 -0.56 -1.97 -3.75
C MET A 70 0.43 -1.06 -3.05
N VAL A 71 0.52 -1.18 -1.75
CA VAL A 71 1.56 -0.53 -0.97
C VAL A 71 2.22 -1.61 -0.14
N ASN A 72 3.51 -1.82 -0.39
CA ASN A 72 4.27 -2.86 0.32
C ASN A 72 3.57 -4.21 0.27
N GLY A 73 3.02 -4.55 -0.89
CA GLY A 73 2.39 -5.84 -1.07
C GLY A 73 0.97 -5.96 -0.55
N THR A 74 0.40 -4.89 -0.04
CA THR A 74 -0.97 -4.88 0.48
C THR A 74 -1.86 -4.10 -0.46
N LEU A 75 -2.99 -4.67 -0.82
CA LEU A 75 -3.95 -3.99 -1.67
C LEU A 75 -4.58 -2.84 -0.89
N VAL A 76 -4.44 -1.64 -1.39
CA VAL A 76 -5.01 -0.47 -0.71
C VAL A 76 -6.08 0.22 -1.53
N ALA A 77 -6.11 0.02 -2.84
CA ALA A 77 -7.07 0.71 -3.68
C ALA A 77 -7.12 0.03 -5.03
N ARG A 78 -8.08 0.45 -5.84
CA ARG A 78 -8.14 0.08 -7.25
C ARG A 78 -8.40 1.33 -8.05
N GLY A 79 -7.87 1.36 -9.26
CA GLY A 79 -8.00 2.53 -10.08
C GLY A 79 -7.77 2.25 -11.53
N GLU A 80 -7.75 3.30 -12.31
CA GLU A 80 -7.55 3.21 -13.74
C GLU A 80 -6.34 4.02 -14.14
N VAL A 81 -5.68 3.58 -15.20
CA VAL A 81 -4.50 4.27 -15.69
C VAL A 81 -4.92 5.53 -16.44
N VAL A 82 -4.26 6.61 -16.15
CA VAL A 82 -4.46 7.87 -16.86
C VAL A 82 -3.09 8.41 -17.22
N THR A 83 -3.06 9.44 -18.06
CA THR A 83 -1.82 10.11 -18.38
C THR A 83 -1.85 11.51 -17.80
N VAL A 84 -0.72 11.90 -17.21
CA VAL A 84 -0.57 13.22 -16.58
C VAL A 84 0.77 13.76 -17.05
N ASN A 85 0.74 14.83 -17.82
CA ASN A 85 1.96 15.49 -18.29
C ASN A 85 2.92 14.53 -18.97
N GLY A 86 2.39 13.65 -19.81
CA GLY A 86 3.23 12.72 -20.55
C GLY A 86 3.68 11.50 -19.78
N ARG A 87 3.23 11.34 -18.56
CA ARG A 87 3.55 10.17 -17.74
C ARG A 87 2.27 9.43 -17.39
N TYR A 88 2.43 8.18 -17.05
CA TYR A 88 1.30 7.41 -16.57
C TYR A 88 1.01 7.77 -15.13
N GLY A 89 -0.26 7.88 -14.81
CA GLY A 89 -0.72 8.03 -13.44
C GLY A 89 -1.86 7.07 -13.22
N VAL A 90 -2.41 7.09 -12.03
CA VAL A 90 -3.54 6.24 -11.72
C VAL A 90 -4.60 7.09 -11.04
N ARG A 91 -5.85 6.91 -11.48
CA ARG A 91 -6.98 7.56 -10.83
C ARG A 91 -7.63 6.56 -9.93
N VAL A 92 -7.68 6.86 -8.63
CA VAL A 92 -8.25 5.95 -7.66
C VAL A 92 -9.76 5.92 -7.82
N ALA A 93 -10.30 4.73 -7.97
CA ALA A 93 -11.74 4.54 -8.11
C ALA A 93 -12.35 3.93 -6.86
N GLU A 94 -11.61 3.06 -6.17
CA GLU A 94 -12.08 2.39 -4.97
C GLU A 94 -10.98 2.37 -3.95
N ILE A 95 -11.34 2.50 -2.68
CA ILE A 95 -10.40 2.38 -1.58
C ILE A 95 -10.66 1.05 -0.91
N ALA A 96 -9.62 0.24 -0.78
CA ALA A 96 -9.73 -1.09 -0.21
C ALA A 96 -9.26 -1.15 1.23
N ALA A 97 -8.55 -0.13 1.71
CA ALA A 97 -7.99 -0.17 3.05
C ALA A 97 -8.23 1.16 3.74
N THR A 98 -8.48 1.09 5.04
CA THR A 98 -8.59 2.29 5.83
C THR A 98 -7.19 2.76 6.21
N GLN A 99 -7.11 3.96 6.75
CA GLN A 99 -5.85 4.49 7.22
C GLN A 99 -5.25 3.57 8.27
N ALA A 100 -6.07 3.03 9.17
CA ALA A 100 -5.57 2.12 10.20
C ALA A 100 -5.04 0.84 9.56
N GLY A 101 -5.70 0.35 8.52
CA GLY A 101 -5.23 -0.82 7.83
C GLY A 101 -3.91 -0.60 7.15
N LEU A 102 -3.71 0.58 6.57
CA LEU A 102 -2.44 0.88 5.94
C LEU A 102 -1.31 0.84 6.95
N MET A 103 -1.56 1.25 8.15
CA MET A 103 -0.53 1.26 9.17
C MET A 103 -0.40 -0.07 9.88
N GLY A 104 -1.24 -1.03 9.55
CA GLY A 104 -1.16 -2.34 10.16
C GLY A 104 -1.68 -2.41 11.57
N ILE A 105 -2.38 -1.37 11.98
CA ILE A 105 -2.82 -1.34 13.35
C ILE A 105 -3.96 -2.26 13.59
N GLU A 106 -4.88 -2.29 12.65
CA GLU A 106 -5.98 -3.08 12.87
C GLU A 106 -5.82 -4.50 12.67
N ARG A 107 -4.86 -4.90 12.37
CA ARG A 107 -4.73 -6.14 12.18
C ARG A 107 -4.92 -6.82 13.19
N ARG A 108 -5.16 -7.03 13.67
CA ARG A 108 -5.17 -7.63 14.55
C ARG A 108 -6.13 -8.05 14.90
N SER A 109 -6.62 -8.13 14.66
CA SER A 109 -7.55 -8.52 15.25
C SER A 109 -7.94 -9.63 15.08
#